data_d0315783e1cac5c7396e5744e7d1c04a
#
_entry.id   d0315783e1cac5c7396e5744e7d1c04a
#
_cell.length_a   1.000
_cell.length_b   1.000
_cell.length_c   1.000
_cell.angle_alpha   90.00
_cell.angle_beta   90.00
_cell.angle_gamma   90.00
#
_symmetry.space_group_name_H-M   'P 1'
#
loop_
_entity.id
_entity.type
_entity.pdbx_description
1 polymer ?
#
loop_
_entity_poly.entity_id
_entity_poly.type
_entity_poly.pdbx_seq_one_letter_code
_entity_poly.pdbx_strand_id
1 'polypeptide(L)'
;LSSPTATVSSTVRMGSRLFPIMEVLTDYLSFVVDEVRQTTGVHHLRAVIGVPAHAHTGQRFMTLEAFREAGVEVMGIVNEPSAAGLEYALRQARTLNSRRTQVLIFDLGGGTFDVSLLEIGEGVVEVRATSGDNRLGGDDWDQRIVDWLLQQAKSKGADLSKDKIALQRLKEAAEQAKKELSSATSTSISLQYLSVTPEGPVHLDEHLSRAKFQDLTKDLLERTRKPFEDVIKEAGVKVSDIDHVVLVGGSTRMPAVSDLVKELTGGKEPNKGVNPDEVVA
;
A
#
# COMPACT_ATOMS: atom_id res chain seq x y z
N LEU A 1 -1.28 1.24 13.40
CA LEU A 1 0.02 0.56 13.54
C LEU A 1 1.19 1.36 12.94
N SER A 2 0.95 2.22 11.96
CA SER A 2 1.99 3.07 11.34
C SER A 2 2.59 4.13 12.27
N SER A 3 2.06 4.33 13.48
CA SER A 3 2.68 5.24 14.45
C SER A 3 3.94 4.63 15.05
N PRO A 4 5.10 5.32 15.03
CA PRO A 4 6.34 4.83 15.60
C PRO A 4 6.27 4.67 17.12
N THR A 5 5.23 5.19 17.76
CA THR A 5 4.97 5.11 19.21
C THR A 5 3.88 4.12 19.58
N ALA A 6 3.33 3.37 18.62
CA ALA A 6 2.33 2.36 18.89
C ALA A 6 2.93 1.23 19.75
N THR A 7 2.25 0.90 20.85
CA THR A 7 2.60 -0.17 21.79
C THR A 7 1.38 -1.05 22.04
N VAL A 8 1.59 -2.19 22.70
CA VAL A 8 0.50 -3.12 23.09
C VAL A 8 -0.60 -2.43 23.92
N SER A 9 -0.23 -1.37 24.66
CA SER A 9 -1.17 -0.57 25.45
C SER A 9 -1.84 0.58 24.68
N SER A 10 -1.50 0.77 23.42
CA SER A 10 -2.11 1.81 22.60
C SER A 10 -3.60 1.54 22.39
N THR A 11 -4.40 2.61 22.34
CA THR A 11 -5.84 2.53 22.10
C THR A 11 -6.22 3.27 20.83
N VAL A 12 -7.30 2.83 20.20
CA VAL A 12 -7.92 3.48 19.05
C VAL A 12 -9.36 3.88 19.41
N ARG A 13 -9.78 5.06 18.97
CA ARG A 13 -11.15 5.53 19.16
C ARG A 13 -12.03 5.07 18.01
N MET A 14 -13.06 4.30 18.34
CA MET A 14 -14.11 3.90 17.39
C MET A 14 -15.46 4.42 17.90
N GLY A 15 -16.01 5.39 17.19
CA GLY A 15 -17.18 6.12 17.64
C GLY A 15 -16.92 6.88 18.96
N SER A 16 -17.70 6.58 20.00
CA SER A 16 -17.56 7.17 21.34
C SER A 16 -16.66 6.37 22.29
N ARG A 17 -16.18 5.19 21.89
CA ARG A 17 -15.45 4.25 22.76
C ARG A 17 -13.97 4.18 22.36
N LEU A 18 -13.12 3.88 23.34
CA LEU A 18 -11.71 3.55 23.17
C LEU A 18 -11.54 2.03 23.26
N PHE A 19 -10.83 1.45 22.33
CA PHE A 19 -10.51 0.02 22.28
C PHE A 19 -9.00 -0.17 22.32
N PRO A 20 -8.48 -1.18 23.04
CA PRO A 20 -7.09 -1.59 22.89
C PRO A 20 -6.79 -1.97 21.44
N ILE A 21 -5.66 -1.53 20.92
CA ILE A 21 -5.31 -1.79 19.51
C ILE A 21 -5.16 -3.30 19.24
N MET A 22 -4.66 -4.04 20.22
CA MET A 22 -4.54 -5.50 20.13
C MET A 22 -5.90 -6.18 19.96
N GLU A 23 -6.91 -5.77 20.75
CA GLU A 23 -8.28 -6.31 20.63
C GLU A 23 -8.83 -6.10 19.20
N VAL A 24 -8.70 -4.88 18.68
CA VAL A 24 -9.18 -4.57 17.31
C VAL A 24 -8.44 -5.40 16.24
N LEU A 25 -7.13 -5.57 16.39
CA LEU A 25 -6.33 -6.38 15.47
C LEU A 25 -6.70 -7.86 15.53
N THR A 26 -6.83 -8.39 16.75
CA THR A 26 -7.19 -9.80 16.96
C THR A 26 -8.59 -10.09 16.43
N ASP A 27 -9.57 -9.21 16.70
CA ASP A 27 -10.92 -9.35 16.17
C ASP A 27 -10.95 -9.34 14.63
N TYR A 28 -10.23 -8.39 14.01
CA TYR A 28 -10.12 -8.33 12.55
C TYR A 28 -9.47 -9.57 11.96
N LEU A 29 -8.34 -10.01 12.54
CA LEU A 29 -7.65 -11.22 12.07
C LEU A 29 -8.47 -12.48 12.31
N SER A 30 -9.20 -12.58 13.42
CA SER A 30 -10.12 -13.69 13.68
C SER A 30 -11.20 -13.78 12.62
N PHE A 31 -11.78 -12.65 12.22
CA PHE A 31 -12.72 -12.60 11.09
C PHE A 31 -12.07 -13.13 9.79
N VAL A 32 -10.89 -12.65 9.44
CA VAL A 32 -10.17 -13.11 8.22
C VAL A 32 -9.85 -14.60 8.30
N VAL A 33 -9.37 -15.07 9.45
CA VAL A 33 -9.05 -16.49 9.69
C VAL A 33 -10.29 -17.38 9.54
N ASP A 34 -11.44 -16.94 10.04
CA ASP A 34 -12.69 -17.69 9.91
C ASP A 34 -13.18 -17.74 8.46
N GLU A 35 -13.05 -16.66 7.70
CA GLU A 35 -13.34 -16.64 6.25
C GLU A 35 -12.44 -17.62 5.49
N VAL A 36 -11.14 -17.64 5.81
CA VAL A 36 -10.20 -18.60 5.21
C VAL A 36 -10.58 -20.05 5.55
N ARG A 37 -10.92 -20.33 6.81
CA ARG A 37 -11.39 -21.66 7.24
C ARG A 37 -12.65 -22.10 6.51
N GLN A 38 -13.61 -21.21 6.36
CA GLN A 38 -14.87 -21.50 5.65
C GLN A 38 -14.64 -21.75 4.16
N THR A 39 -13.79 -20.94 3.53
CA THR A 39 -13.51 -21.02 2.09
C THR A 39 -12.67 -22.25 1.73
N THR A 40 -11.68 -22.58 2.55
CA THR A 40 -10.71 -23.65 2.26
C THR A 40 -11.06 -24.99 2.89
N GLY A 41 -11.90 -25.02 3.93
CA GLY A 41 -12.15 -26.20 4.76
C GLY A 41 -10.99 -26.58 5.67
N VAL A 42 -9.93 -25.77 5.74
CA VAL A 42 -8.75 -26.02 6.57
C VAL A 42 -8.98 -25.41 7.96
N HIS A 43 -9.07 -26.26 9.00
CA HIS A 43 -9.32 -25.79 10.36
C HIS A 43 -8.04 -25.40 11.10
N HIS A 44 -6.93 -26.07 10.85
CA HIS A 44 -5.64 -25.73 11.46
C HIS A 44 -4.78 -24.95 10.45
N LEU A 45 -4.73 -23.63 10.65
CA LEU A 45 -4.01 -22.73 9.77
C LEU A 45 -2.57 -22.54 10.27
N ARG A 46 -1.61 -22.74 9.35
CA ARG A 46 -0.19 -22.47 9.54
C ARG A 46 0.21 -21.36 8.58
N ALA A 47 0.92 -20.34 9.05
CA ALA A 47 1.30 -19.21 8.20
C ALA A 47 2.70 -18.69 8.51
N VAL A 48 3.37 -18.18 7.48
CA VAL A 48 4.49 -17.25 7.60
C VAL A 48 3.91 -15.85 7.42
N ILE A 49 4.27 -14.91 8.29
CA ILE A 49 3.68 -13.58 8.33
C ILE A 49 4.64 -12.58 7.68
N GLY A 50 4.18 -11.90 6.64
CA GLY A 50 4.86 -10.76 6.05
C GLY A 50 4.76 -9.53 6.97
N VAL A 51 5.86 -8.81 7.12
CA VAL A 51 5.90 -7.52 7.85
C VAL A 51 6.74 -6.51 7.08
N PRO A 52 6.40 -5.22 7.08
CA PRO A 52 7.20 -4.18 6.45
C PRO A 52 8.66 -4.23 6.91
N ALA A 53 9.60 -3.94 6.01
CA ALA A 53 11.03 -3.98 6.33
C ALA A 53 11.39 -3.06 7.49
N HIS A 54 10.75 -1.90 7.57
CA HIS A 54 10.95 -0.90 8.61
C HIS A 54 10.08 -1.10 9.88
N ALA A 55 9.33 -2.20 9.97
CA ALA A 55 8.56 -2.50 11.17
C ALA A 55 9.50 -2.66 12.37
N HIS A 56 9.30 -1.83 13.41
CA HIS A 56 10.06 -1.93 14.64
C HIS A 56 9.60 -3.14 15.50
N THR A 57 10.42 -3.52 16.48
CA THR A 57 10.19 -4.71 17.32
C THR A 57 8.79 -4.78 17.91
N GLY A 58 8.25 -3.65 18.39
CA GLY A 58 6.89 -3.59 18.94
C GLY A 58 5.80 -3.91 17.92
N GLN A 59 5.92 -3.41 16.69
CA GLN A 59 4.98 -3.72 15.61
C GLN A 59 5.04 -5.20 15.23
N ARG A 60 6.25 -5.76 15.06
CA ARG A 60 6.46 -7.19 14.78
C ARG A 60 5.85 -8.07 15.86
N PHE A 61 6.07 -7.71 17.12
CA PHE A 61 5.51 -8.42 18.26
C PHE A 61 3.97 -8.38 18.26
N MET A 62 3.38 -7.18 18.11
CA MET A 62 1.92 -7.03 18.06
C MET A 62 1.29 -7.82 16.91
N THR A 63 1.90 -7.77 15.72
CA THR A 63 1.43 -8.55 14.57
C THR A 63 1.46 -10.05 14.88
N LEU A 64 2.59 -10.55 15.40
CA LEU A 64 2.76 -11.95 15.74
C LEU A 64 1.72 -12.43 16.77
N GLU A 65 1.54 -11.69 17.85
CA GLU A 65 0.59 -12.03 18.92
C GLU A 65 -0.86 -11.97 18.42
N ALA A 66 -1.23 -10.97 17.62
CA ALA A 66 -2.58 -10.87 17.06
C ALA A 66 -2.94 -12.08 16.17
N PHE A 67 -2.01 -12.58 15.34
CA PHE A 67 -2.21 -13.80 14.56
C PHE A 67 -2.33 -15.05 15.46
N ARG A 68 -1.51 -15.15 16.50
CA ARG A 68 -1.59 -16.27 17.45
C ARG A 68 -2.91 -16.28 18.22
N GLU A 69 -3.34 -15.13 18.70
CA GLU A 69 -4.62 -14.97 19.39
C GLU A 69 -5.81 -15.25 18.48
N ALA A 70 -5.69 -14.96 17.16
CA ALA A 70 -6.67 -15.34 16.14
C ALA A 70 -6.65 -16.84 15.80
N GLY A 71 -5.78 -17.63 16.43
CA GLY A 71 -5.74 -19.10 16.27
C GLY A 71 -4.95 -19.58 15.07
N VAL A 72 -3.93 -18.82 14.62
CA VAL A 72 -2.98 -19.21 13.57
C VAL A 72 -1.69 -19.74 14.21
N GLU A 73 -1.22 -20.91 13.77
CA GLU A 73 0.13 -21.37 14.05
C GLU A 73 1.14 -20.58 13.21
N VAL A 74 1.82 -19.61 13.83
CA VAL A 74 2.79 -18.79 13.13
C VAL A 74 4.12 -19.53 13.03
N MET A 75 4.50 -19.89 11.80
CA MET A 75 5.73 -20.62 11.45
C MET A 75 6.96 -19.72 11.44
N GLY A 76 6.79 -18.43 11.16
CA GLY A 76 7.86 -17.45 11.10
C GLY A 76 7.38 -16.08 10.67
N ILE A 77 8.29 -15.13 10.70
CA ILE A 77 8.10 -13.76 10.19
C ILE A 77 9.13 -13.53 9.08
N VAL A 78 8.68 -12.93 7.98
CA VAL A 78 9.53 -12.55 6.84
C VAL A 78 9.33 -11.06 6.55
N ASN A 79 10.38 -10.37 6.11
CA ASN A 79 10.21 -9.01 5.60
C ASN A 79 9.54 -9.05 4.23
N GLU A 80 8.55 -8.19 4.00
CA GLU A 80 7.80 -8.11 2.74
C GLU A 80 8.70 -8.06 1.49
N PRO A 81 9.75 -7.21 1.43
CA PRO A 81 10.64 -7.22 0.27
C PRO A 81 11.39 -8.56 0.07
N SER A 82 11.72 -9.27 1.17
CA SER A 82 12.34 -10.61 1.06
C SER A 82 11.37 -11.65 0.51
N ALA A 83 10.08 -11.59 0.92
CA ALA A 83 9.04 -12.45 0.38
C ALA A 83 8.83 -12.19 -1.11
N ALA A 84 8.69 -10.91 -1.50
CA ALA A 84 8.57 -10.50 -2.90
C ALA A 84 9.78 -10.93 -3.75
N GLY A 85 11.00 -10.79 -3.19
CA GLY A 85 12.23 -11.24 -3.84
C GLY A 85 12.29 -12.74 -4.01
N LEU A 86 11.81 -13.51 -3.03
CA LEU A 86 11.76 -14.97 -3.10
C LEU A 86 10.77 -15.44 -4.16
N GLU A 87 9.57 -14.90 -4.20
CA GLU A 87 8.57 -15.21 -5.23
C GLU A 87 9.10 -14.86 -6.62
N TYR A 88 9.74 -13.70 -6.77
CA TYR A 88 10.40 -13.32 -8.01
C TYR A 88 11.48 -14.33 -8.41
N ALA A 89 12.36 -14.73 -7.49
CA ALA A 89 13.41 -15.70 -7.74
C ALA A 89 12.85 -17.07 -8.16
N LEU A 90 11.78 -17.53 -7.51
CA LEU A 90 11.13 -18.80 -7.86
C LEU A 90 10.53 -18.76 -9.27
N ARG A 91 9.85 -17.69 -9.65
CA ARG A 91 9.27 -17.53 -11.00
C ARG A 91 10.34 -17.41 -12.08
N GLN A 92 11.46 -16.79 -11.77
CA GLN A 92 12.56 -16.58 -12.70
C GLN A 92 13.68 -17.63 -12.57
N ALA A 93 13.48 -18.69 -11.81
CA ALA A 93 14.50 -19.72 -11.51
C ALA A 93 15.17 -20.32 -12.78
N ARG A 94 14.50 -20.30 -13.93
CA ARG A 94 15.07 -20.76 -15.21
C ARG A 94 15.97 -19.72 -15.90
N THR A 95 15.88 -18.46 -15.52
CA THR A 95 16.61 -17.33 -16.13
C THR A 95 17.67 -16.73 -15.20
N LEU A 96 17.50 -16.90 -13.88
CA LEU A 96 18.49 -16.54 -12.88
C LEU A 96 19.63 -17.59 -12.94
N ASN A 97 20.69 -17.23 -13.65
CA ASN A 97 21.92 -18.01 -13.69
C ASN A 97 22.66 -17.91 -12.34
N SER A 98 23.78 -18.62 -12.18
CA SER A 98 24.69 -18.54 -11.02
C SER A 98 25.25 -17.13 -10.74
N ARG A 99 24.94 -16.16 -11.58
CA ARG A 99 25.34 -14.75 -11.42
C ARG A 99 24.40 -14.07 -10.41
N ARG A 100 24.98 -13.32 -9.49
CA ARG A 100 24.24 -12.45 -8.58
C ARG A 100 23.47 -11.38 -9.36
N THR A 101 22.19 -11.28 -9.10
CA THR A 101 21.25 -10.40 -9.80
C THR A 101 20.75 -9.33 -8.84
N GLN A 102 20.81 -8.07 -9.23
CA GLN A 102 20.32 -6.94 -8.45
C GLN A 102 18.85 -6.68 -8.79
N VAL A 103 17.99 -6.84 -7.82
CA VAL A 103 16.52 -6.66 -7.98
C VAL A 103 16.04 -5.53 -7.08
N LEU A 104 15.45 -4.51 -7.69
CA LEU A 104 14.79 -3.43 -6.97
C LEU A 104 13.33 -3.80 -6.73
N ILE A 105 12.92 -3.82 -5.47
CA ILE A 105 11.52 -3.91 -5.05
C ILE A 105 11.03 -2.50 -4.74
N PHE A 106 9.95 -2.08 -5.40
CA PHE A 106 9.30 -0.80 -5.18
C PHE A 106 7.87 -1.10 -4.71
N ASP A 107 7.65 -0.99 -3.41
CA ASP A 107 6.40 -1.36 -2.74
C ASP A 107 5.63 -0.12 -2.30
N LEU A 108 4.52 0.17 -3.00
CA LEU A 108 3.59 1.24 -2.65
C LEU A 108 2.22 0.63 -2.34
N GLY A 109 1.99 0.43 -1.05
CA GLY A 109 0.74 -0.09 -0.51
C GLY A 109 -0.34 0.97 -0.29
N GLY A 110 -1.31 0.66 0.56
CA GLY A 110 -2.39 1.59 0.94
C GLY A 110 -1.93 2.71 1.87
N GLY A 111 -1.01 2.42 2.80
CA GLY A 111 -0.58 3.37 3.84
C GLY A 111 0.92 3.55 3.99
N THR A 112 1.74 2.71 3.35
CA THR A 112 3.21 2.73 3.44
C THR A 112 3.85 2.64 2.07
N PHE A 113 5.05 3.20 1.99
CA PHE A 113 5.95 3.06 0.87
C PHE A 113 7.29 2.50 1.34
N ASP A 114 7.74 1.43 0.73
CA ASP A 114 9.06 0.83 0.93
C ASP A 114 9.77 0.62 -0.41
N VAL A 115 11.07 0.86 -0.44
CA VAL A 115 11.93 0.52 -1.55
C VAL A 115 13.12 -0.25 -1.04
N SER A 116 13.45 -1.39 -1.67
CA SER A 116 14.53 -2.26 -1.24
C SER A 116 15.35 -2.74 -2.45
N LEU A 117 16.65 -2.78 -2.29
CA LEU A 117 17.53 -3.43 -3.24
C LEU A 117 17.92 -4.79 -2.69
N LEU A 118 17.65 -5.83 -3.47
CA LEU A 118 17.99 -7.22 -3.17
C LEU A 118 19.11 -7.69 -4.09
N GLU A 119 19.98 -8.52 -3.55
CA GLU A 119 20.90 -9.34 -4.32
C GLU A 119 20.43 -10.80 -4.27
N ILE A 120 20.13 -11.38 -5.43
CA ILE A 120 19.62 -12.75 -5.57
C ILE A 120 20.63 -13.58 -6.34
N GLY A 121 21.07 -14.68 -5.75
CA GLY A 121 21.99 -15.62 -6.40
C GLY A 121 22.28 -16.84 -5.54
N GLU A 122 22.59 -17.95 -6.18
CA GLU A 122 22.98 -19.21 -5.50
C GLU A 122 21.96 -19.71 -4.46
N GLY A 123 20.66 -19.42 -4.68
CA GLY A 123 19.60 -19.80 -3.75
C GLY A 123 19.46 -18.88 -2.52
N VAL A 124 20.20 -17.76 -2.50
CA VAL A 124 20.15 -16.77 -1.40
C VAL A 124 19.48 -15.49 -1.90
N VAL A 125 18.63 -14.91 -1.08
CA VAL A 125 18.03 -13.57 -1.25
C VAL A 125 18.57 -12.70 -0.12
N GLU A 126 19.40 -11.72 -0.45
CA GLU A 126 20.01 -10.79 0.50
C GLU A 126 19.46 -9.38 0.30
N VAL A 127 18.95 -8.75 1.35
CA VAL A 127 18.54 -7.33 1.33
C VAL A 127 19.80 -6.48 1.52
N ARG A 128 20.18 -5.74 0.48
CA ARG A 128 21.38 -4.88 0.48
C ARG A 128 21.13 -3.53 1.14
N ALA A 129 19.97 -2.96 0.87
CA ALA A 129 19.53 -1.70 1.47
C ALA A 129 18.01 -1.61 1.39
N THR A 130 17.42 -0.84 2.30
CA THR A 130 15.99 -0.54 2.31
C THR A 130 15.76 0.85 2.85
N SER A 131 14.79 1.57 2.28
CA SER A 131 14.33 2.88 2.73
C SER A 131 12.83 3.01 2.45
N GLY A 132 12.16 4.00 3.05
CA GLY A 132 10.73 4.15 2.83
C GLY A 132 10.12 5.36 3.52
N ASP A 133 8.80 5.44 3.42
CA ASP A 133 7.96 6.42 4.10
C ASP A 133 6.73 5.73 4.68
N ASN A 134 6.70 5.57 6.00
CA ASN A 134 5.62 4.90 6.74
C ASN A 134 4.29 5.70 6.77
N ARG A 135 4.24 6.86 6.12
CA ARG A 135 3.07 7.73 6.02
C ARG A 135 2.84 8.16 4.58
N LEU A 136 3.09 7.26 3.65
CA LEU A 136 2.84 7.48 2.23
C LEU A 136 2.24 6.21 1.63
N GLY A 137 1.02 6.30 1.14
CA GLY A 137 0.35 5.18 0.50
C GLY A 137 -0.90 5.63 -0.24
N GLY A 138 -1.59 4.69 -0.86
CA GLY A 138 -2.79 4.94 -1.67
C GLY A 138 -3.86 5.78 -1.00
N ASP A 139 -3.96 5.70 0.33
CA ASP A 139 -4.89 6.50 1.14
C ASP A 139 -4.61 8.01 1.03
N ASP A 140 -3.35 8.41 0.85
CA ASP A 140 -3.00 9.83 0.66
C ASP A 140 -3.47 10.32 -0.72
N TRP A 141 -3.38 9.47 -1.76
CA TRP A 141 -3.94 9.76 -3.08
C TRP A 141 -5.46 9.90 -3.02
N ASP A 142 -6.14 9.01 -2.30
CA ASP A 142 -7.59 9.10 -2.07
C ASP A 142 -7.95 10.40 -1.36
N GLN A 143 -7.18 10.79 -0.34
CA GLN A 143 -7.42 12.03 0.39
C GLN A 143 -7.31 13.26 -0.51
N ARG A 144 -6.40 13.29 -1.51
CA ARG A 144 -6.33 14.39 -2.49
C ARG A 144 -7.59 14.51 -3.33
N ILE A 145 -8.18 13.37 -3.71
CA ILE A 145 -9.47 13.37 -4.43
C ILE A 145 -10.59 13.85 -3.49
N VAL A 146 -10.63 13.38 -2.25
CA VAL A 146 -11.61 13.84 -1.24
C VAL A 146 -11.52 15.34 -1.05
N ASP A 147 -10.32 15.89 -0.87
CA ASP A 147 -10.10 17.33 -0.67
C ASP A 147 -10.58 18.13 -1.88
N TRP A 148 -10.32 17.64 -3.09
CA TRP A 148 -10.82 18.23 -4.32
C TRP A 148 -12.35 18.18 -4.39
N LEU A 149 -13.00 17.05 -4.07
CA LEU A 149 -14.45 16.89 -4.05
C LEU A 149 -15.12 17.83 -3.02
N LEU A 150 -14.49 17.98 -1.84
CA LEU A 150 -14.95 18.93 -0.81
C LEU A 150 -14.91 20.38 -1.33
N GLN A 151 -13.87 20.74 -2.08
CA GLN A 151 -13.78 22.07 -2.71
C GLN A 151 -14.89 22.26 -3.76
N GLN A 152 -15.18 21.22 -4.58
CA GLN A 152 -16.29 21.28 -5.55
C GLN A 152 -17.64 21.45 -4.85
N ALA A 153 -17.90 20.67 -3.79
CA ALA A 153 -19.13 20.80 -3.00
C ALA A 153 -19.26 22.20 -2.38
N LYS A 154 -18.17 22.72 -1.82
CA LYS A 154 -18.14 24.07 -1.21
C LYS A 154 -18.40 25.17 -2.24
N SER A 155 -17.85 25.06 -3.45
CA SER A 155 -18.10 26.01 -4.55
C SER A 155 -19.57 26.02 -5.00
N LYS A 156 -20.29 24.93 -4.77
CA LYS A 156 -21.74 24.78 -5.01
C LYS A 156 -22.60 25.12 -3.77
N GLY A 157 -22.00 25.68 -2.72
CA GLY A 157 -22.69 26.14 -1.50
C GLY A 157 -22.82 25.12 -0.39
N ALA A 158 -22.21 23.93 -0.51
CA ALA A 158 -22.31 22.86 0.49
C ALA A 158 -20.96 22.62 1.22
N ASP A 159 -20.88 22.97 2.49
CA ASP A 159 -19.73 22.61 3.35
C ASP A 159 -19.96 21.25 4.01
N LEU A 160 -19.32 20.22 3.49
CA LEU A 160 -19.42 18.84 3.96
C LEU A 160 -18.29 18.43 4.93
N SER A 161 -17.40 19.35 5.32
CA SER A 161 -16.20 19.05 6.10
C SER A 161 -16.47 18.43 7.49
N LYS A 162 -17.68 18.59 8.01
CA LYS A 162 -18.12 18.07 9.33
C LYS A 162 -19.12 16.92 9.22
N ASP A 163 -19.60 16.59 8.03
CA ASP A 163 -20.57 15.52 7.79
C ASP A 163 -19.81 14.19 7.66
N LYS A 164 -19.79 13.41 8.73
CA LYS A 164 -19.06 12.13 8.78
C LYS A 164 -19.57 11.11 7.76
N ILE A 165 -20.88 11.10 7.47
CA ILE A 165 -21.47 10.17 6.52
C ILE A 165 -21.07 10.57 5.10
N ALA A 166 -21.16 11.86 4.78
CA ALA A 166 -20.71 12.39 3.50
C ALA A 166 -19.21 12.14 3.29
N LEU A 167 -18.37 12.39 4.31
CA LEU A 167 -16.93 12.14 4.25
C LEU A 167 -16.60 10.66 3.98
N GLN A 168 -17.32 9.72 4.59
CA GLN A 168 -17.11 8.29 4.34
C GLN A 168 -17.47 7.93 2.88
N ARG A 169 -18.60 8.42 2.38
CA ARG A 169 -19.00 8.19 0.98
C ARG A 169 -18.05 8.84 -0.02
N LEU A 170 -17.50 10.01 0.32
CA LEU A 170 -16.47 10.66 -0.49
C LEU A 170 -15.18 9.84 -0.56
N LYS A 171 -14.75 9.23 0.56
CA LYS A 171 -13.58 8.35 0.59
C LYS A 171 -13.75 7.12 -0.29
N GLU A 172 -14.89 6.44 -0.18
CA GLU A 172 -15.19 5.26 -1.00
C GLU A 172 -15.22 5.61 -2.49
N ALA A 173 -15.84 6.74 -2.85
CA ALA A 173 -15.87 7.21 -4.23
C ALA A 173 -14.50 7.65 -4.74
N ALA A 174 -13.65 8.24 -3.88
CA ALA A 174 -12.30 8.64 -4.22
C ALA A 174 -11.41 7.43 -4.52
N GLU A 175 -11.45 6.40 -3.67
CA GLU A 175 -10.73 5.16 -3.89
C GLU A 175 -11.15 4.47 -5.19
N GLN A 176 -12.46 4.40 -5.44
CA GLN A 176 -12.98 3.84 -6.68
C GLN A 176 -12.49 4.63 -7.90
N ALA A 177 -12.56 5.97 -7.86
CA ALA A 177 -12.07 6.83 -8.93
C ALA A 177 -10.55 6.65 -9.17
N LYS A 178 -9.74 6.57 -8.12
CA LYS A 178 -8.30 6.25 -8.23
C LYS A 178 -8.06 4.94 -8.96
N LYS A 179 -8.79 3.88 -8.59
CA LYS A 179 -8.70 2.56 -9.23
C LYS A 179 -9.07 2.63 -10.72
N GLU A 180 -10.16 3.30 -11.06
CA GLU A 180 -10.60 3.47 -12.46
C GLU A 180 -9.59 4.27 -13.29
N LEU A 181 -9.00 5.31 -12.72
CA LEU A 181 -7.98 6.13 -13.39
C LEU A 181 -6.65 5.39 -13.63
N SER A 182 -6.46 4.20 -13.07
CA SER A 182 -5.32 3.35 -13.41
C SER A 182 -5.44 2.75 -14.82
N SER A 183 -6.64 2.55 -15.32
CA SER A 183 -6.91 2.02 -16.66
C SER A 183 -7.57 3.05 -17.61
N ALA A 184 -8.47 3.91 -17.10
CA ALA A 184 -9.16 4.92 -17.88
C ALA A 184 -8.43 6.28 -17.83
N THR A 185 -8.63 7.12 -18.85
CA THR A 185 -8.10 8.50 -18.88
C THR A 185 -8.96 9.50 -18.11
N SER A 186 -10.18 9.11 -17.75
CA SER A 186 -11.11 9.91 -16.96
C SER A 186 -12.16 9.03 -16.31
N THR A 187 -12.80 9.54 -15.26
CA THR A 187 -13.92 8.90 -14.57
C THR A 187 -14.93 9.93 -14.11
N SER A 188 -16.17 9.49 -13.87
CA SER A 188 -17.26 10.32 -13.32
C SER A 188 -17.58 9.87 -11.92
N ILE A 189 -17.64 10.82 -10.98
CA ILE A 189 -17.98 10.61 -9.59
C ILE A 189 -19.36 11.20 -9.35
N SER A 190 -20.38 10.34 -9.22
CA SER A 190 -21.77 10.74 -9.01
C SER A 190 -22.27 10.26 -7.65
N LEU A 191 -22.53 11.20 -6.74
CA LEU A 191 -23.00 10.94 -5.38
C LEU A 191 -24.34 11.66 -5.14
N GLN A 192 -25.41 10.89 -5.30
CA GLN A 192 -26.76 11.40 -5.06
C GLN A 192 -27.08 11.40 -3.57
N TYR A 193 -27.81 12.44 -3.11
CA TYR A 193 -28.19 12.61 -1.70
C TYR A 193 -27.00 12.46 -0.76
N LEU A 194 -25.91 13.18 -1.08
CA LEU A 194 -24.66 13.12 -0.32
C LEU A 194 -24.82 13.69 1.09
N SER A 195 -25.58 14.78 1.21
CA SER A 195 -25.95 15.43 2.46
C SER A 195 -27.27 16.21 2.29
N VAL A 196 -27.74 16.86 3.35
CA VAL A 196 -28.89 17.76 3.36
C VAL A 196 -28.50 19.07 4.03
N THR A 197 -28.72 20.18 3.32
CA THR A 197 -28.53 21.53 3.84
C THR A 197 -29.87 22.23 4.01
N PRO A 198 -29.96 23.42 4.63
CA PRO A 198 -31.16 24.21 4.68
C PRO A 198 -31.77 24.53 3.30
N GLU A 199 -30.93 24.58 2.27
CA GLU A 199 -31.30 24.85 0.87
C GLU A 199 -31.82 23.59 0.16
N GLY A 200 -31.67 22.40 0.78
CA GLY A 200 -32.14 21.13 0.24
C GLY A 200 -31.06 20.02 0.17
N PRO A 201 -31.40 18.94 -0.55
CA PRO A 201 -30.45 17.83 -0.71
C PRO A 201 -29.25 18.22 -1.57
N VAL A 202 -28.06 17.75 -1.15
CA VAL A 202 -26.81 17.97 -1.85
C VAL A 202 -26.51 16.76 -2.73
N HIS A 203 -26.25 17.02 -3.99
CA HIS A 203 -25.77 16.05 -4.98
C HIS A 203 -24.42 16.51 -5.50
N LEU A 204 -23.53 15.56 -5.70
CA LEU A 204 -22.22 15.81 -6.31
C LEU A 204 -22.11 15.00 -7.58
N ASP A 205 -21.83 15.66 -8.69
CA ASP A 205 -21.59 15.05 -9.98
C ASP A 205 -20.38 15.74 -10.62
N GLU A 206 -19.25 15.04 -10.61
CA GLU A 206 -17.95 15.58 -11.01
C GLU A 206 -17.27 14.65 -11.99
N HIS A 207 -16.48 15.25 -12.88
CA HIS A 207 -15.67 14.53 -13.85
C HIS A 207 -14.17 14.75 -13.53
N LEU A 208 -13.46 13.66 -13.28
CA LEU A 208 -12.04 13.68 -12.93
C LEU A 208 -11.21 13.04 -14.05
N SER A 209 -10.32 13.81 -14.68
CA SER A 209 -9.35 13.27 -15.62
C SER A 209 -8.11 12.74 -14.91
N ARG A 210 -7.44 11.73 -15.50
CA ARG A 210 -6.14 11.25 -15.01
C ARG A 210 -5.10 12.38 -14.91
N ALA A 211 -5.07 13.29 -15.89
CA ALA A 211 -4.16 14.43 -15.85
C ALA A 211 -4.40 15.33 -14.63
N LYS A 212 -5.68 15.62 -14.32
CA LYS A 212 -6.03 16.39 -13.11
C LYS A 212 -5.66 15.64 -11.83
N PHE A 213 -5.93 14.34 -11.78
CA PHE A 213 -5.56 13.50 -10.65
C PHE A 213 -4.04 13.49 -10.42
N GLN A 214 -3.25 13.33 -11.47
CA GLN A 214 -1.78 13.37 -11.39
C GLN A 214 -1.27 14.74 -10.93
N ASP A 215 -1.90 15.84 -11.36
CA ASP A 215 -1.60 17.19 -10.89
C ASP A 215 -1.86 17.36 -9.38
N LEU A 216 -3.00 16.84 -8.90
CA LEU A 216 -3.38 16.88 -7.48
C LEU A 216 -2.44 16.06 -6.58
N THR A 217 -1.74 15.07 -7.12
CA THR A 217 -0.97 14.07 -6.36
C THR A 217 0.53 14.10 -6.68
N LYS A 218 0.99 15.07 -7.47
CA LYS A 218 2.38 15.16 -7.92
C LYS A 218 3.38 15.18 -6.75
N ASP A 219 3.08 15.93 -5.71
CA ASP A 219 3.93 16.04 -4.52
C ASP A 219 4.05 14.72 -3.75
N LEU A 220 2.98 13.90 -3.72
CA LEU A 220 3.01 12.58 -3.10
C LEU A 220 3.95 11.65 -3.88
N LEU A 221 3.87 11.68 -5.19
CA LEU A 221 4.74 10.87 -6.06
C LEU A 221 6.22 11.27 -5.88
N GLU A 222 6.54 12.55 -5.82
CA GLU A 222 7.90 13.05 -5.60
C GLU A 222 8.49 12.60 -4.26
N ARG A 223 7.68 12.36 -3.22
CA ARG A 223 8.15 11.84 -1.93
C ARG A 223 8.81 10.46 -2.04
N THR A 224 8.50 9.68 -3.07
CA THR A 224 9.10 8.35 -3.27
C THR A 224 10.53 8.42 -3.82
N ARG A 225 10.93 9.56 -4.41
CA ARG A 225 12.24 9.73 -5.05
C ARG A 225 13.39 9.64 -4.05
N LYS A 226 13.27 10.34 -2.94
CA LYS A 226 14.35 10.35 -1.95
C LYS A 226 14.65 8.98 -1.33
N PRO A 227 13.67 8.18 -0.87
CA PRO A 227 13.93 6.82 -0.43
C PRO A 227 14.62 5.95 -1.49
N PHE A 228 14.26 6.08 -2.76
CA PHE A 228 14.95 5.39 -3.85
C PHE A 228 16.44 5.80 -3.92
N GLU A 229 16.75 7.09 -3.90
CA GLU A 229 18.12 7.60 -3.93
C GLU A 229 18.93 7.13 -2.71
N ASP A 230 18.31 7.12 -1.53
CA ASP A 230 18.92 6.65 -0.29
C ASP A 230 19.30 5.16 -0.39
N VAL A 231 18.43 4.31 -0.95
CA VAL A 231 18.72 2.87 -1.17
C VAL A 231 19.88 2.66 -2.13
N ILE A 232 19.91 3.37 -3.26
CA ILE A 232 21.00 3.25 -4.22
C ILE A 232 22.35 3.66 -3.59
N LYS A 233 22.33 4.76 -2.82
CA LYS A 233 23.50 5.27 -2.12
C LYS A 233 23.99 4.30 -1.03
N GLU A 234 23.06 3.79 -0.20
CA GLU A 234 23.39 2.87 0.91
C GLU A 234 23.93 1.53 0.39
N ALA A 235 23.32 0.99 -0.66
CA ALA A 235 23.79 -0.23 -1.30
C ALA A 235 25.14 -0.07 -2.02
N GLY A 236 25.57 1.16 -2.29
CA GLY A 236 26.83 1.45 -2.98
C GLY A 236 26.85 1.01 -4.45
N VAL A 237 25.68 0.93 -5.09
CA VAL A 237 25.54 0.51 -6.49
C VAL A 237 25.19 1.70 -7.38
N LYS A 238 25.35 1.52 -8.70
CA LYS A 238 24.84 2.46 -9.69
C LYS A 238 23.45 2.03 -10.14
N VAL A 239 22.63 2.97 -10.57
CA VAL A 239 21.31 2.67 -11.15
C VAL A 239 21.42 1.70 -12.34
N SER A 240 22.51 1.77 -13.11
CA SER A 240 22.80 0.83 -14.21
C SER A 240 22.96 -0.62 -13.76
N ASP A 241 23.35 -0.85 -12.51
CA ASP A 241 23.64 -2.17 -11.96
C ASP A 241 22.36 -2.92 -11.53
N ILE A 242 21.22 -2.23 -11.48
CA ILE A 242 19.92 -2.84 -11.23
C ILE A 242 19.58 -3.70 -12.47
N ASP A 243 19.42 -5.00 -12.28
CA ASP A 243 19.03 -5.90 -13.36
C ASP A 243 17.51 -5.90 -13.60
N HIS A 244 16.74 -5.93 -12.54
CA HIS A 244 15.28 -6.04 -12.58
C HIS A 244 14.60 -5.10 -11.59
N VAL A 245 13.36 -4.72 -11.92
CA VAL A 245 12.49 -3.91 -11.08
C VAL A 245 11.17 -4.64 -10.89
N VAL A 246 10.74 -4.81 -9.65
CA VAL A 246 9.48 -5.44 -9.26
C VAL A 246 8.62 -4.41 -8.55
N LEU A 247 7.39 -4.21 -9.03
CA LEU A 247 6.39 -3.37 -8.40
C LEU A 247 5.53 -4.21 -7.48
N VAL A 248 5.34 -3.73 -6.27
CA VAL A 248 4.55 -4.36 -5.21
C VAL A 248 3.53 -3.36 -4.67
N GLY A 249 2.39 -3.86 -4.22
CA GLY A 249 1.30 -3.04 -3.69
C GLY A 249 0.37 -2.49 -4.76
N GLY A 250 -0.93 -2.49 -4.48
CA GLY A 250 -1.98 -2.09 -5.42
C GLY A 250 -1.83 -0.67 -5.97
N SER A 251 -1.22 0.25 -5.19
CA SER A 251 -0.99 1.64 -5.61
C SER A 251 0.04 1.76 -6.74
N THR A 252 0.89 0.77 -6.96
CA THR A 252 1.83 0.74 -8.10
C THR A 252 1.14 0.54 -9.45
N ARG A 253 -0.15 0.22 -9.45
CA ARG A 253 -0.96 0.14 -10.68
C ARG A 253 -1.23 1.51 -11.30
N MET A 254 -1.06 2.59 -10.55
CA MET A 254 -1.15 3.96 -11.09
C MET A 254 -0.07 4.20 -12.15
N PRO A 255 -0.42 4.62 -13.39
CA PRO A 255 0.55 4.81 -14.46
C PRO A 255 1.71 5.74 -14.10
N ALA A 256 1.43 6.81 -13.36
CA ALA A 256 2.46 7.76 -12.92
C ALA A 256 3.56 7.12 -12.07
N VAL A 257 3.24 6.08 -11.28
CA VAL A 257 4.23 5.33 -10.50
C VAL A 257 5.15 4.54 -11.43
N SER A 258 4.59 3.82 -12.39
CA SER A 258 5.38 3.07 -13.37
C SER A 258 6.30 3.99 -14.18
N ASP A 259 5.79 5.15 -14.58
CA ASP A 259 6.54 6.15 -15.35
C ASP A 259 7.70 6.73 -14.52
N LEU A 260 7.46 7.07 -13.25
CA LEU A 260 8.50 7.53 -12.34
C LEU A 260 9.57 6.45 -12.11
N VAL A 261 9.17 5.20 -11.87
CA VAL A 261 10.13 4.10 -11.66
C VAL A 261 10.99 3.88 -12.89
N LYS A 262 10.44 3.97 -14.10
CA LYS A 262 11.23 3.94 -15.35
C LYS A 262 12.23 5.09 -15.41
N GLU A 263 11.80 6.30 -15.09
CA GLU A 263 12.69 7.48 -15.04
C GLU A 263 13.85 7.25 -14.05
N LEU A 264 13.53 6.85 -12.81
CA LEU A 264 14.51 6.64 -11.74
C LEU A 264 15.51 5.53 -12.06
N THR A 265 15.08 4.51 -12.79
CA THR A 265 15.90 3.33 -13.14
C THR A 265 16.58 3.43 -14.50
N GLY A 266 16.58 4.61 -15.13
CA GLY A 266 17.22 4.83 -16.42
C GLY A 266 16.52 4.12 -17.59
N GLY A 267 15.21 4.00 -17.54
CA GLY A 267 14.36 3.43 -18.59
C GLY A 267 14.07 1.94 -18.44
N LYS A 268 14.37 1.33 -17.30
CA LYS A 268 14.07 -0.09 -17.07
C LYS A 268 12.55 -0.30 -16.93
N GLU A 269 12.01 -1.23 -17.71
CA GLU A 269 10.60 -1.64 -17.59
C GLU A 269 10.41 -2.49 -16.32
N PRO A 270 9.43 -2.15 -15.47
CA PRO A 270 9.06 -3.02 -14.35
C PRO A 270 8.64 -4.41 -14.84
N ASN A 271 9.03 -5.42 -14.09
CA ASN A 271 8.66 -6.79 -14.39
C ASN A 271 7.15 -7.00 -14.27
N LYS A 272 6.54 -7.54 -15.32
CA LYS A 272 5.09 -7.81 -15.40
C LYS A 272 4.72 -9.25 -15.02
N GLY A 273 5.71 -10.07 -14.67
CA GLY A 273 5.52 -11.49 -14.37
C GLY A 273 5.01 -11.80 -12.95
N VAL A 274 4.91 -10.78 -12.10
CA VAL A 274 4.38 -10.91 -10.74
C VAL A 274 3.12 -10.04 -10.58
N ASN A 275 2.16 -10.53 -9.80
CA ASN A 275 0.99 -9.74 -9.44
C ASN A 275 1.35 -8.81 -8.26
N PRO A 276 1.28 -7.46 -8.42
CA PRO A 276 1.65 -6.54 -7.34
C PRO A 276 0.85 -6.71 -6.05
N ASP A 277 -0.39 -7.23 -6.14
CA ASP A 277 -1.26 -7.39 -4.97
C ASP A 277 -0.97 -8.68 -4.18
N GLU A 278 -0.29 -9.67 -4.79
CA GLU A 278 -0.13 -11.02 -4.24
C GLU A 278 1.33 -11.43 -4.06
N VAL A 279 2.27 -10.66 -4.59
CA VAL A 279 3.69 -11.09 -4.68
C VAL A 279 4.36 -11.31 -3.32
N VAL A 280 3.83 -10.72 -2.25
CA VAL A 280 4.30 -10.91 -0.87
C VAL A 280 3.68 -12.14 -0.21
N ALA A 281 2.50 -12.56 -0.64
CA ALA A 281 1.78 -13.71 -0.12
C ALA A 281 2.28 -15.02 -0.76
#